data_bcd6772dcd02ba798b18e74f1772889a
#
_entry.id   bcd6772dcd02ba798b18e74f1772889a
#
_cell.length_a   1.000
_cell.length_b   1.000
_cell.length_c   1.000
_cell.angle_alpha   90.00
_cell.angle_beta   90.00
_cell.angle_gamma   90.00
#
_symmetry.space_group_name_H-M   'P 1'
#
loop_
_entity.id
_entity.type
_entity.pdbx_description
1 polymer ?
#
loop_
_entity_poly.entity_id
_entity_poly.type
_entity_poly.pdbx_seq_one_letter_code
_entity_poly.pdbx_strand_id
1 'polypeptide(L)'
;MDNKLRLPIRKFESTDEVLANTNFKKVKIYIMHTGENLNGSVFSLDSINDSIDTLANIPILAFVEKTDGQDNKDFAGHETDLDIFTDKDGTIKVREYYKEVPIGVIPESNEYFFEEKDGETYLGCYGYIWKCYSNDAYDILEEDQEKEVSMEIYINNCSYDRKQRCNINKFEFLGVTV
;
A
#
# COMPACT_ATOMS: atom_id res chain seq x y z
N MET A 1 -3.40 -10.03 -18.60
CA MET A 1 -4.05 -8.87 -17.98
C MET A 1 -3.56 -8.82 -16.55
N ASP A 2 -2.94 -7.73 -16.17
CA ASP A 2 -2.40 -7.58 -14.81
C ASP A 2 -3.59 -7.39 -13.86
N ASN A 3 -3.85 -8.39 -13.02
CA ASN A 3 -4.98 -8.39 -12.07
C ASN A 3 -4.65 -7.61 -10.78
N LYS A 4 -3.73 -6.65 -10.85
CA LYS A 4 -3.41 -5.78 -9.71
C LYS A 4 -4.49 -4.72 -9.59
N LEU A 5 -5.19 -4.72 -8.47
CA LEU A 5 -6.15 -3.70 -8.10
C LEU A 5 -5.53 -2.81 -7.02
N ARG A 6 -5.51 -1.50 -7.25
CA ARG A 6 -5.05 -0.49 -6.29
C ARG A 6 -6.27 0.17 -5.68
N LEU A 7 -6.35 0.17 -4.36
CA LEU A 7 -7.51 0.64 -3.62
C LEU A 7 -7.09 1.78 -2.68
N PRO A 8 -7.59 3.01 -2.85
CA PRO A 8 -7.33 4.09 -1.90
C PRO A 8 -7.99 3.76 -0.55
N ILE A 9 -7.24 3.78 0.52
CA ILE A 9 -7.69 3.55 1.89
C ILE A 9 -7.13 4.59 2.84
N ARG A 10 -7.92 4.95 3.81
CA ARG A 10 -7.99 6.26 4.42
C ARG A 10 -7.00 6.60 5.52
N LYS A 11 -6.05 5.75 6.00
CA LYS A 11 -5.16 6.26 7.07
C LYS A 11 -3.87 5.47 7.28
N PHE A 12 -2.80 6.15 7.06
CA PHE A 12 -1.50 5.92 7.68
C PHE A 12 -1.39 6.86 8.90
N GLU A 13 -1.11 6.34 10.08
CA GLU A 13 -0.96 7.12 11.30
C GLU A 13 0.44 6.91 11.89
N SER A 14 1.12 8.01 12.20
CA SER A 14 2.34 7.98 13.01
C SER A 14 2.04 7.48 14.42
N THR A 15 2.91 6.69 15.01
CA THR A 15 2.77 6.27 16.41
C THR A 15 3.79 6.99 17.28
N ASP A 16 3.43 7.30 18.54
CA ASP A 16 4.32 7.89 19.54
C ASP A 16 5.26 6.86 20.20
N GLU A 17 5.23 5.60 19.76
CA GLU A 17 6.04 4.54 20.32
C GLU A 17 7.53 4.76 20.02
N VAL A 18 8.31 4.93 21.08
CA VAL A 18 9.78 5.05 20.98
C VAL A 18 10.38 3.65 20.87
N LEU A 19 10.88 3.32 19.70
CA LEU A 19 11.55 2.05 19.45
C LEU A 19 12.98 2.06 20.04
N ALA A 20 13.45 0.90 20.49
CA ALA A 20 14.84 0.71 20.92
C ALA A 20 15.84 1.02 19.80
N ASN A 21 15.48 0.69 18.55
CA ASN A 21 16.22 1.11 17.36
C ASN A 21 15.56 2.35 16.76
N THR A 22 16.20 3.51 16.96
CA THR A 22 15.71 4.82 16.50
C THR A 22 15.80 5.04 14.99
N ASN A 23 16.37 4.10 14.24
CA ASN A 23 16.39 4.15 12.77
C ASN A 23 15.07 3.70 12.12
N PHE A 24 14.11 3.26 12.92
CA PHE A 24 12.79 2.87 12.48
C PHE A 24 11.72 3.76 13.11
N LYS A 25 10.65 3.97 12.38
CA LYS A 25 9.40 4.54 12.87
C LYS A 25 8.31 3.48 12.77
N LYS A 26 7.65 3.17 13.88
CA LYS A 26 6.45 2.34 13.87
C LYS A 26 5.27 3.17 13.42
N VAL A 27 4.46 2.59 12.56
CA VAL A 27 3.29 3.23 11.96
C VAL A 27 2.09 2.31 12.06
N LYS A 28 0.90 2.89 12.22
CA LYS A 28 -0.38 2.20 12.19
C LYS A 28 -1.01 2.43 10.83
N ILE A 29 -1.41 1.38 10.16
CA ILE A 29 -1.93 1.44 8.80
C ILE A 29 -3.30 0.78 8.77
N TYR A 30 -4.34 1.50 8.35
CA TYR A 30 -5.61 0.92 7.97
C TYR A 30 -5.54 0.54 6.50
N ILE A 31 -5.48 -0.73 6.22
CA ILE A 31 -5.19 -1.26 4.87
C ILE A 31 -6.44 -1.31 4.01
N MET A 32 -7.56 -1.76 4.58
CA MET A 32 -8.80 -1.95 3.84
C MET A 32 -10.01 -2.05 4.78
N HIS A 33 -11.19 -2.06 4.21
CA HIS A 33 -12.45 -2.29 4.93
C HIS A 33 -13.35 -3.27 4.17
N THR A 34 -14.31 -3.83 4.88
CA THR A 34 -15.40 -4.59 4.27
C THR A 34 -16.33 -3.68 3.46
N GLY A 35 -17.11 -4.25 2.55
CA GLY A 35 -18.03 -3.48 1.72
C GLY A 35 -17.44 -2.99 0.42
N GLU A 36 -18.08 -2.00 -0.19
CA GLU A 36 -17.72 -1.44 -1.48
C GLU A 36 -16.70 -0.31 -1.31
N ASN A 37 -15.58 -0.40 -2.03
CA ASN A 37 -14.57 0.65 -2.04
C ASN A 37 -14.77 1.64 -3.20
N LEU A 38 -13.91 2.67 -3.26
CA LEU A 38 -13.98 3.73 -4.29
C LEU A 38 -13.82 3.21 -5.73
N ASN A 39 -13.24 2.02 -5.91
CA ASN A 39 -13.05 1.40 -7.22
C ASN A 39 -14.21 0.46 -7.61
N GLY A 40 -15.30 0.43 -6.83
CA GLY A 40 -16.45 -0.45 -7.06
C GLY A 40 -16.15 -1.93 -6.78
N SER A 41 -15.09 -2.23 -6.04
CA SER A 41 -14.78 -3.58 -5.57
C SER A 41 -15.37 -3.80 -4.19
N VAL A 42 -15.90 -5.00 -3.98
CA VAL A 42 -16.56 -5.39 -2.73
C VAL A 42 -15.76 -6.49 -2.04
N PHE A 43 -15.46 -6.29 -0.77
CA PHE A 43 -14.75 -7.25 0.07
C PHE A 43 -15.64 -7.74 1.20
N SER A 44 -15.69 -9.04 1.41
CA SER A 44 -16.33 -9.63 2.58
C SER A 44 -15.30 -9.82 3.71
N LEU A 45 -15.76 -9.89 4.94
CA LEU A 45 -14.89 -10.18 6.08
C LEU A 45 -14.20 -11.56 5.92
N ASP A 46 -14.90 -12.54 5.35
CA ASP A 46 -14.33 -13.87 5.08
C ASP A 46 -13.18 -13.79 4.08
N SER A 47 -13.35 -13.06 2.96
CA SER A 47 -12.27 -12.91 1.97
C SER A 47 -11.05 -12.17 2.51
N ILE A 48 -11.26 -11.22 3.43
CA ILE A 48 -10.18 -10.52 4.13
C ILE A 48 -9.45 -11.49 5.07
N ASN A 49 -10.19 -12.25 5.89
CA ASN A 49 -9.61 -13.20 6.82
C ASN A 49 -8.81 -14.30 6.11
N ASP A 50 -9.30 -14.79 4.98
CA ASP A 50 -8.62 -15.82 4.18
C ASP A 50 -7.30 -15.32 3.56
N SER A 51 -7.14 -14.00 3.43
CA SER A 51 -5.96 -13.37 2.81
C SER A 51 -4.95 -12.82 3.84
N ILE A 52 -5.29 -12.80 5.12
CA ILE A 52 -4.54 -12.09 6.17
C ILE A 52 -3.09 -12.56 6.33
N ASP A 53 -2.84 -13.86 6.15
CA ASP A 53 -1.49 -14.44 6.26
C ASP A 53 -0.53 -13.87 5.18
N THR A 54 -1.09 -13.35 4.08
CA THR A 54 -0.30 -12.74 3.00
C THR A 54 0.13 -11.31 3.27
N LEU A 55 -0.29 -10.70 4.38
CA LEU A 55 0.22 -9.41 4.86
C LEU A 55 1.68 -9.48 5.34
N ALA A 56 2.17 -10.68 5.64
CA ALA A 56 3.51 -10.86 6.15
C ALA A 56 4.57 -10.45 5.11
N ASN A 57 5.50 -9.59 5.56
CA ASN A 57 6.67 -9.16 4.79
C ASN A 57 6.38 -8.36 3.52
N ILE A 58 5.17 -7.81 3.35
CA ILE A 58 4.89 -6.92 2.21
C ILE A 58 5.55 -5.55 2.39
N PRO A 59 5.99 -4.91 1.28
CA PRO A 59 6.60 -3.59 1.34
C PRO A 59 5.57 -2.50 1.62
N ILE A 60 6.01 -1.46 2.32
CA ILE A 60 5.39 -0.15 2.31
C ILE A 60 6.11 0.65 1.23
N LEU A 61 5.38 1.16 0.26
CA LEU A 61 5.88 1.80 -0.95
C LEU A 61 5.53 3.29 -0.94
N ALA A 62 6.41 4.10 -1.53
CA ALA A 62 6.11 5.49 -1.83
C ALA A 62 6.90 5.97 -3.04
N PHE A 63 6.34 6.95 -3.75
CA PHE A 63 7.05 7.78 -4.69
C PHE A 63 6.99 9.22 -4.20
N VAL A 64 8.16 9.82 -3.98
CA VAL A 64 8.28 11.20 -3.50
C VAL A 64 8.72 12.09 -4.65
N GLU A 65 7.94 13.13 -4.90
CA GLU A 65 8.21 14.10 -5.96
C GLU A 65 8.31 15.53 -5.39
N LYS A 66 9.06 16.41 -6.06
CA LYS A 66 9.07 17.84 -5.73
C LYS A 66 7.78 18.46 -6.25
N THR A 67 7.06 19.14 -5.39
CA THR A 67 5.90 19.94 -5.80
C THR A 67 6.36 21.18 -6.59
N ASP A 68 5.72 21.44 -7.72
CA ASP A 68 6.07 22.51 -8.65
C ASP A 68 6.19 23.86 -7.94
N GLY A 69 7.37 24.48 -8.05
CA GLY A 69 7.64 25.85 -7.60
C GLY A 69 7.92 26.01 -6.10
N GLN A 70 7.98 24.94 -5.33
CA GLN A 70 8.37 24.95 -3.91
C GLN A 70 9.48 23.93 -3.67
N ASP A 71 10.36 24.19 -2.69
CA ASP A 71 11.35 23.21 -2.25
C ASP A 71 10.71 22.04 -1.45
N ASN A 72 9.39 22.03 -1.32
CA ASN A 72 8.65 21.00 -0.62
C ASN A 72 8.52 19.74 -1.48
N LYS A 73 8.66 18.60 -0.83
CA LYS A 73 8.43 17.28 -1.39
C LYS A 73 7.11 16.74 -0.85
N ASP A 74 6.40 15.97 -1.67
CA ASP A 74 5.20 15.25 -1.23
C ASP A 74 5.13 13.90 -1.93
N PHE A 75 4.25 13.03 -1.43
CA PHE A 75 3.95 11.77 -2.10
C PHE A 75 3.20 12.03 -3.40
N ALA A 76 3.73 11.46 -4.46
CA ALA A 76 3.03 11.39 -5.74
C ALA A 76 2.23 10.07 -5.81
N GLY A 77 1.19 10.07 -6.62
CA GLY A 77 0.37 8.88 -6.81
C GLY A 77 1.12 7.74 -7.48
N HIS A 78 0.38 6.69 -7.80
CA HIS A 78 0.91 5.54 -8.51
C HIS A 78 1.33 5.92 -9.92
N GLU A 79 2.63 6.00 -10.14
CA GLU A 79 3.20 6.33 -11.44
C GLU A 79 4.03 5.19 -12.00
N THR A 80 3.92 5.01 -13.31
CA THR A 80 4.77 4.09 -14.07
C THR A 80 5.60 4.87 -15.07
N ASP A 81 6.76 4.32 -15.42
CA ASP A 81 7.61 4.83 -16.48
C ASP A 81 8.11 3.68 -17.35
N LEU A 82 8.66 4.02 -18.50
CA LEU A 82 9.17 3.05 -19.48
C LEU A 82 10.71 3.03 -19.47
N ASP A 83 11.27 1.86 -19.22
CA ASP A 83 12.69 1.60 -19.35
C ASP A 83 12.98 0.94 -20.70
N ILE A 84 13.82 1.57 -21.51
CA ILE A 84 14.26 1.04 -22.81
C ILE A 84 15.67 0.52 -22.65
N PHE A 85 15.85 -0.78 -22.79
CA PHE A 85 17.15 -1.41 -22.60
C PHE A 85 17.46 -2.41 -23.72
N THR A 86 18.74 -2.68 -23.91
CA THR A 86 19.22 -3.72 -24.82
C THR A 86 19.53 -4.96 -24.02
N ASP A 87 18.90 -6.07 -24.36
CA ASP A 87 19.18 -7.34 -23.70
C ASP A 87 20.52 -7.95 -24.18
N LYS A 88 20.87 -9.12 -23.61
CA LYS A 88 22.13 -9.81 -23.90
C LYS A 88 22.28 -10.21 -25.34
N ASP A 89 21.22 -10.32 -26.09
CA ASP A 89 21.18 -10.71 -27.50
C ASP A 89 21.26 -9.50 -28.45
N GLY A 90 21.37 -8.28 -27.89
CA GLY A 90 21.37 -7.04 -28.66
C GLY A 90 19.97 -6.56 -29.06
N THR A 91 18.90 -7.21 -28.58
CA THR A 91 17.52 -6.83 -28.88
C THR A 91 17.06 -5.68 -27.97
N ILE A 92 16.46 -4.64 -28.56
CA ILE A 92 15.86 -3.54 -27.81
C ILE A 92 14.54 -4.04 -27.22
N LYS A 93 14.40 -3.89 -25.89
CA LYS A 93 13.18 -4.21 -25.12
C LYS A 93 12.68 -3.00 -24.39
N VAL A 94 11.38 -2.97 -24.17
CA VAL A 94 10.70 -1.96 -23.37
C VAL A 94 10.08 -2.66 -22.18
N ARG A 95 10.30 -2.09 -20.99
CA ARG A 95 9.73 -2.58 -19.74
C ARG A 95 9.05 -1.42 -19.03
N GLU A 96 7.80 -1.61 -18.67
CA GLU A 96 7.12 -0.73 -17.70
C GLU A 96 7.61 -1.06 -16.29
N TYR A 97 7.90 -0.03 -15.50
CA TYR A 97 8.24 -0.17 -14.09
C TYR A 97 7.52 0.89 -13.25
N TYR A 98 7.29 0.55 -12.00
CA TYR A 98 6.69 1.47 -11.02
C TYR A 98 7.76 2.39 -10.46
N LYS A 99 7.41 3.68 -10.27
CA LYS A 99 8.31 4.66 -9.66
C LYS A 99 8.36 4.54 -8.14
N GLU A 100 7.36 3.94 -7.53
CA GLU A 100 7.32 3.70 -6.10
C GLU A 100 8.47 2.78 -5.67
N VAL A 101 9.12 3.17 -4.58
CA VAL A 101 10.21 2.41 -3.97
C VAL A 101 9.81 1.96 -2.56
N PRO A 102 10.35 0.84 -2.07
CA PRO A 102 10.15 0.44 -0.68
C PRO A 102 10.73 1.47 0.29
N ILE A 103 9.88 1.99 1.17
CA ILE A 103 10.25 2.90 2.27
C ILE A 103 10.16 2.22 3.63
N GLY A 104 9.54 1.06 3.70
CA GLY A 104 9.30 0.31 4.92
C GLY A 104 8.77 -1.09 4.64
N VAL A 105 8.34 -1.76 5.70
CA VAL A 105 7.84 -3.13 5.65
C VAL A 105 6.76 -3.37 6.69
N ILE A 106 5.79 -4.21 6.36
CA ILE A 106 4.89 -4.85 7.32
C ILE A 106 5.55 -6.19 7.70
N PRO A 107 6.11 -6.35 8.91
CA PRO A 107 6.89 -7.54 9.25
C PRO A 107 5.98 -8.76 9.45
N GLU A 108 6.53 -9.96 9.36
CA GLU A 108 5.82 -11.21 9.64
C GLU A 108 5.26 -11.26 11.07
N SER A 109 5.96 -10.62 12.02
CA SER A 109 5.54 -10.50 13.41
C SER A 109 4.55 -9.37 13.66
N ASN A 110 3.95 -8.78 12.60
CA ASN A 110 3.02 -7.68 12.79
C ASN A 110 1.78 -8.13 13.57
N GLU A 111 1.24 -7.19 14.34
CA GLU A 111 -0.07 -7.33 14.96
C GLU A 111 -1.11 -6.67 14.04
N TYR A 112 -2.07 -7.44 13.57
CA TYR A 112 -3.23 -6.90 12.87
C TYR A 112 -4.43 -6.80 13.83
N PHE A 113 -5.37 -5.94 13.50
CA PHE A 113 -6.59 -5.73 14.27
C PHE A 113 -7.76 -5.39 13.35
N PHE A 114 -8.97 -5.60 13.86
CA PHE A 114 -10.18 -5.14 13.22
C PHE A 114 -10.82 -4.03 14.04
N GLU A 115 -11.33 -3.01 13.37
CA GLU A 115 -12.01 -1.88 13.98
C GLU A 115 -13.32 -1.58 13.24
N GLU A 116 -14.43 -1.54 13.97
CA GLU A 116 -15.73 -1.16 13.41
C GLU A 116 -15.85 0.37 13.34
N LYS A 117 -16.12 0.89 12.15
CA LYS A 117 -16.28 2.32 11.92
C LYS A 117 -17.25 2.56 10.77
N ASP A 118 -18.21 3.45 10.98
CA ASP A 118 -19.21 3.87 9.98
C ASP A 118 -20.01 2.69 9.36
N GLY A 119 -20.15 1.58 10.10
CA GLY A 119 -20.86 0.37 9.66
C GLY A 119 -20.04 -0.60 8.82
N GLU A 120 -18.73 -0.35 8.69
CA GLU A 120 -17.78 -1.20 8.01
C GLU A 120 -16.70 -1.70 8.97
N THR A 121 -16.13 -2.87 8.69
CA THR A 121 -15.04 -3.45 9.46
C THR A 121 -13.72 -3.13 8.76
N TYR A 122 -12.87 -2.34 9.40
CA TYR A 122 -11.53 -1.98 8.91
C TYR A 122 -10.50 -2.99 9.38
N LEU A 123 -9.65 -3.45 8.47
CA LEU A 123 -8.42 -4.18 8.79
C LEU A 123 -7.29 -3.18 8.94
N GLY A 124 -6.66 -3.18 10.12
CA GLY A 124 -5.46 -2.43 10.40
C GLY A 124 -4.29 -3.32 10.79
N CYS A 125 -3.08 -2.82 10.61
CA CYS A 125 -1.85 -3.47 11.05
C CYS A 125 -0.78 -2.45 11.43
N TYR A 126 0.37 -2.93 11.88
CA TYR A 126 1.54 -2.11 12.16
C TYR A 126 2.66 -2.43 11.18
N GLY A 127 3.38 -1.38 10.75
CA GLY A 127 4.55 -1.47 9.90
C GLY A 127 5.70 -0.63 10.44
N TYR A 128 6.84 -0.69 9.77
CA TYR A 128 8.04 0.07 10.11
C TYR A 128 8.57 0.79 8.88
N ILE A 129 8.84 2.09 9.02
CA ILE A 129 9.49 2.94 8.02
C ILE A 129 10.97 3.04 8.34
N TRP A 130 11.82 2.96 7.33
CA TRP A 130 13.28 3.09 7.45
C TRP A 130 13.71 4.55 7.34
N LYS A 131 14.15 5.17 8.44
CA LYS A 131 14.62 6.57 8.43
C LYS A 131 15.78 6.79 7.46
N CYS A 132 16.86 6.01 7.62
CA CYS A 132 18.10 6.24 6.90
C CYS A 132 18.02 5.96 5.39
N TYR A 133 17.09 5.13 4.95
CA TYR A 133 16.97 4.73 3.54
C TYR A 133 15.83 5.41 2.80
N SER A 134 14.96 6.13 3.54
CA SER A 134 13.79 6.81 3.00
C SER A 134 13.56 8.16 3.69
N ASN A 135 14.62 8.96 3.84
CA ASN A 135 14.59 10.23 4.58
C ASN A 135 13.44 11.14 4.16
N ASP A 136 13.27 11.35 2.85
CA ASP A 136 12.23 12.24 2.32
C ASP A 136 10.82 11.76 2.72
N ALA A 137 10.55 10.46 2.54
CA ALA A 137 9.27 9.88 2.92
C ALA A 137 9.05 9.93 4.44
N TYR A 138 10.11 9.69 5.21
CA TYR A 138 10.06 9.78 6.66
C TYR A 138 9.72 11.20 7.13
N ASP A 139 10.38 12.23 6.57
CA ASP A 139 10.17 13.62 6.93
C ASP A 139 8.74 14.09 6.61
N ILE A 140 8.21 13.72 5.44
CA ILE A 140 6.80 13.99 5.06
C ILE A 140 5.83 13.36 6.07
N LEU A 141 6.06 12.11 6.46
CA LEU A 141 5.19 11.41 7.42
C LEU A 141 5.28 11.98 8.85
N GLU A 142 6.41 12.56 9.23
CA GLU A 142 6.56 13.27 10.51
C GLU A 142 5.81 14.61 10.51
N GLU A 143 5.82 15.32 9.38
CA GLU A 143 5.14 16.61 9.27
C GLU A 143 3.62 16.47 9.22
N ASP A 144 3.11 15.55 8.40
CA ASP A 144 1.68 15.45 8.11
C ASP A 144 0.93 14.52 9.08
N GLN A 145 1.64 13.61 9.74
CA GLN A 145 1.11 12.66 10.75
C GLN A 145 0.07 11.66 10.23
N GLU A 146 -0.70 12.01 9.21
CA GLU A 146 -1.69 11.17 8.53
C GLU A 146 -1.54 11.30 7.01
N LYS A 147 -1.58 10.18 6.29
CA LYS A 147 -1.62 10.11 4.82
C LYS A 147 -2.62 9.08 4.36
N GLU A 148 -3.17 9.29 3.18
CA GLU A 148 -3.95 8.26 2.51
C GLU A 148 -3.02 7.14 2.03
N VAL A 149 -3.56 5.91 2.02
CA VAL A 149 -2.83 4.74 1.51
C VAL A 149 -3.63 4.01 0.47
N SER A 150 -2.94 3.36 -0.42
CA SER A 150 -3.50 2.47 -1.42
C SER A 150 -2.95 1.07 -1.23
N MET A 151 -3.84 0.10 -1.13
CA MET A 151 -3.46 -1.31 -1.02
C MET A 151 -3.24 -1.90 -2.42
N GLU A 152 -2.19 -2.67 -2.58
CA GLU A 152 -1.94 -3.46 -3.77
C GLU A 152 -2.25 -4.92 -3.50
N ILE A 153 -3.05 -5.54 -4.37
CA ILE A 153 -3.45 -6.93 -4.24
C ILE A 153 -3.32 -7.68 -5.57
N TYR A 154 -3.10 -8.97 -5.45
CA TYR A 154 -3.25 -9.91 -6.55
C TYR A 154 -4.59 -10.63 -6.41
N ILE A 155 -5.48 -10.47 -7.39
CA ILE A 155 -6.81 -11.08 -7.38
C ILE A 155 -6.74 -12.50 -7.93
N ASN A 156 -6.96 -13.48 -7.08
CA ASN A 156 -6.99 -14.89 -7.45
C ASN A 156 -8.37 -15.33 -7.95
N ASN A 157 -9.44 -14.75 -7.36
CA ASN A 157 -10.82 -15.05 -7.73
C ASN A 157 -11.73 -13.86 -7.46
N CYS A 158 -12.58 -13.55 -8.43
CA CYS A 158 -13.63 -12.55 -8.27
C CYS A 158 -14.90 -12.95 -9.03
N SER A 159 -16.01 -12.33 -8.67
CA SER A 159 -17.31 -12.48 -9.32
C SER A 159 -18.00 -11.14 -9.46
N TYR A 160 -18.87 -10.98 -10.45
CA TYR A 160 -19.64 -9.76 -10.63
C TYR A 160 -21.09 -9.97 -10.17
N ASP A 161 -21.60 -9.02 -9.41
CA ASP A 161 -23.00 -9.01 -9.01
C ASP A 161 -23.91 -8.43 -10.14
N ARG A 162 -25.22 -8.38 -9.85
CA ARG A 162 -26.21 -7.84 -10.79
C ARG A 162 -26.02 -6.33 -11.08
N LYS A 163 -25.31 -5.62 -10.22
CA LYS A 163 -24.98 -4.20 -10.37
C LYS A 163 -23.60 -3.99 -11.01
N GLN A 164 -22.98 -5.04 -11.53
CA GLN A 164 -21.64 -5.04 -12.12
C GLN A 164 -20.51 -4.66 -11.14
N ARG A 165 -20.73 -4.78 -9.81
CA ARG A 165 -19.67 -4.61 -8.81
C ARG A 165 -18.82 -5.87 -8.78
N CYS A 166 -17.51 -5.67 -8.65
CA CYS A 166 -16.53 -6.75 -8.56
C CYS A 166 -16.43 -7.27 -7.12
N ASN A 167 -17.02 -8.42 -6.81
CA ASN A 167 -16.85 -9.08 -5.52
C ASN A 167 -15.53 -9.84 -5.51
N ILE A 168 -14.60 -9.43 -4.67
CA ILE A 168 -13.29 -10.08 -4.53
C ILE A 168 -13.43 -11.22 -3.54
N ASN A 169 -13.38 -12.45 -4.06
CA ASN A 169 -13.60 -13.65 -3.26
C ASN A 169 -12.29 -14.22 -2.69
N LYS A 170 -11.17 -14.05 -3.43
CA LYS A 170 -9.84 -14.49 -3.00
C LYS A 170 -8.76 -13.60 -3.59
N PHE A 171 -7.82 -13.18 -2.76
CA PHE A 171 -6.71 -12.31 -3.15
C PHE A 171 -5.48 -12.52 -2.25
N GLU A 172 -4.37 -11.93 -2.62
CA GLU A 172 -3.14 -11.85 -1.83
C GLU A 172 -2.68 -10.40 -1.77
N PHE A 173 -2.18 -9.97 -0.61
CA PHE A 173 -1.58 -8.66 -0.46
C PHE A 173 -0.20 -8.63 -1.16
N LEU A 174 0.09 -7.55 -1.87
CA LEU A 174 1.36 -7.33 -2.57
C LEU A 174 2.16 -6.18 -1.96
N GLY A 175 1.48 -5.16 -1.47
CA GLY A 175 2.08 -3.97 -0.92
C GLY A 175 1.05 -2.96 -0.43
N VAL A 176 1.55 -1.91 0.20
CA VAL A 176 0.79 -0.73 0.60
C VAL A 176 1.56 0.49 0.10
N THR A 177 0.93 1.34 -0.70
CA THR A 177 1.52 2.59 -1.19
C THR A 177 0.93 3.78 -0.43
N VAL A 178 1.78 4.69 0.02
CA VAL A 178 1.43 5.94 0.70
C VAL A 178 1.31 7.07 -0.31
#